data_662e2eff73954f6d33017ffad1e7759c
#
_entry.id   662e2eff73954f6d33017ffad1e7759c
#
_cell.length_a   1.000
_cell.length_b   1.000
_cell.length_c   1.000
_cell.angle_alpha   90.00
_cell.angle_beta   90.00
_cell.angle_gamma   90.00
#
_symmetry.space_group_name_H-M   'P 1'
#
loop_
_entity.id
_entity.type
_entity.pdbx_description
1 polymer ?
#
loop_
_entity_poly.entity_id
_entity_poly.type
_entity_poly.pdbx_seq_one_letter_code
_entity_poly.pdbx_strand_id
1 'polypeptide(L)'
;MARLPLVLSLVVIAALTMIPVLAYKGETTANAARSLVIVTPHNEQIRYEFGRGFSRWHRDKYGESVTVDWSTPGGTSEIRRMLVAQYEADLRHGTPVGGDADIIFGGGSYEFQALARTLAVAVEGQERSTRILDECPWMSDAQLDELFGDNAIDGQPLYDKDRRWFGAALSTFGIVADEALCARLGVDPPETWESLADPRLFGFVALVNPAQSGSVATAFETILQRLGWTRGWQVLRRAAANSNQILAASSRVPTTVGNGESAAGIAIDFYGRYQVQSLADEAEIALDPTVARLSFVTPKGQSVVDADPVAILRGAPNPETAQRFVEYCLSDAGQLLWQLAAGTGDACGAPRPEHFTLRRLPARRHIYECCASCFVDRVDPFAEQAPMNSNPHFRDFVSPLFVSMALNQAPELRAAWRRIFTHPAYPHGGGIVCAADVTDPELARWLEAFDALPTLPGADGAVIDLSEIAELPTARAGWIRRGFTDQGLWSDRENPLTLMRRRCTEFFGSKYRSIIER
;
A
#
# COMPACT_ATOMS: atom_id res chain seq x y z
N MET A 1 38.74 -20.12 44.39
CA MET A 1 38.43 -21.02 43.25
C MET A 1 37.14 -20.69 42.50
N ALA A 2 36.40 -19.60 42.75
CA ALA A 2 35.11 -19.28 42.13
C ALA A 2 35.17 -18.41 40.85
N ARG A 3 36.32 -17.96 40.39
CA ARG A 3 36.43 -17.06 39.20
C ARG A 3 36.70 -17.79 37.89
N LEU A 4 37.13 -19.05 37.92
CA LEU A 4 37.46 -19.82 36.72
C LEU A 4 36.22 -20.16 35.85
N PRO A 5 35.07 -20.59 36.42
CA PRO A 5 33.87 -20.86 35.58
C PRO A 5 33.29 -19.59 34.97
N LEU A 6 33.38 -18.46 35.63
CA LEU A 6 32.87 -17.18 35.07
C LEU A 6 33.71 -16.70 33.87
N VAL A 7 35.02 -16.83 33.94
CA VAL A 7 35.92 -16.48 32.84
C VAL A 7 35.72 -17.43 31.67
N LEU A 8 35.53 -18.73 31.93
CA LEU A 8 35.25 -19.72 30.88
C LEU A 8 33.92 -19.44 30.17
N SER A 9 32.88 -19.08 30.95
CA SER A 9 31.58 -18.71 30.38
C SER A 9 31.65 -17.44 29.50
N LEU A 10 32.41 -16.43 29.92
CA LEU A 10 32.61 -15.21 29.15
C LEU A 10 33.40 -15.47 27.86
N VAL A 11 34.39 -16.34 27.90
CA VAL A 11 35.16 -16.73 26.70
C VAL A 11 34.28 -17.53 25.73
N VAL A 12 33.42 -18.44 26.21
CA VAL A 12 32.49 -19.20 25.38
C VAL A 12 31.43 -18.29 24.74
N ILE A 13 30.87 -17.35 25.51
CA ILE A 13 29.90 -16.36 24.98
C ILE A 13 30.60 -15.47 23.94
N ALA A 14 31.81 -14.97 24.22
CA ALA A 14 32.57 -14.19 23.25
C ALA A 14 32.91 -14.99 21.98
N ALA A 15 33.26 -16.27 22.11
CA ALA A 15 33.50 -17.14 20.95
C ALA A 15 32.22 -17.41 20.16
N LEU A 16 31.08 -17.68 20.84
CA LEU A 16 29.79 -17.90 20.19
C LEU A 16 29.23 -16.66 19.47
N THR A 17 29.60 -15.45 19.93
CA THR A 17 29.20 -14.21 19.27
C THR A 17 30.19 -13.75 18.20
N MET A 18 31.51 -13.91 18.44
CA MET A 18 32.53 -13.45 17.52
C MET A 18 32.81 -14.43 16.35
N ILE A 19 32.66 -15.74 16.58
CA ILE A 19 32.86 -16.72 15.49
C ILE A 19 31.85 -16.53 14.37
N PRO A 20 30.53 -16.36 14.60
CA PRO A 20 29.60 -16.04 13.53
C PRO A 20 29.87 -14.69 12.85
N VAL A 21 30.30 -13.67 13.62
CA VAL A 21 30.66 -12.35 13.07
C VAL A 21 31.93 -12.42 12.22
N LEU A 22 32.92 -13.22 12.63
CA LEU A 22 34.17 -13.43 11.88
C LEU A 22 33.99 -14.46 10.75
N ALA A 23 33.09 -15.43 10.90
CA ALA A 23 32.72 -16.39 9.86
C ALA A 23 31.70 -15.82 8.87
N TYR A 24 30.94 -14.78 9.26
CA TYR A 24 30.21 -13.94 8.33
C TYR A 24 31.25 -13.09 7.57
N LYS A 25 32.01 -13.75 6.73
CA LYS A 25 32.45 -13.14 5.49
C LYS A 25 31.16 -12.92 4.69
N GLY A 26 30.50 -11.79 4.93
CA GLY A 26 29.71 -11.18 3.89
C GLY A 26 30.60 -11.30 2.66
N GLU A 27 30.10 -11.77 1.53
CA GLU A 27 30.79 -11.63 0.28
C GLU A 27 31.18 -10.16 0.19
N THR A 28 32.35 -9.84 0.73
CA THR A 28 33.01 -8.60 0.42
C THR A 28 33.21 -8.72 -1.06
N THR A 29 32.33 -8.07 -1.81
CA THR A 29 32.51 -7.82 -3.23
C THR A 29 33.74 -6.93 -3.34
N ALA A 30 34.89 -7.53 -3.08
CA ALA A 30 36.21 -6.88 -3.06
C ALA A 30 36.58 -6.24 -4.41
N ASN A 31 35.65 -6.21 -5.36
CA ASN A 31 35.73 -5.63 -6.69
C ASN A 31 34.44 -4.98 -7.18
N ALA A 32 33.50 -4.57 -6.31
CA ALA A 32 32.37 -3.76 -6.75
C ALA A 32 32.89 -2.37 -7.13
N ALA A 33 32.96 -2.09 -8.42
CA ALA A 33 33.41 -0.79 -8.91
C ALA A 33 32.40 0.33 -8.59
N ARG A 34 31.13 -0.03 -8.31
CA ARG A 34 30.02 0.92 -8.06
C ARG A 34 29.11 0.45 -6.93
N SER A 35 28.49 1.39 -6.23
CA SER A 35 27.40 1.13 -5.27
C SER A 35 26.12 1.85 -5.71
N LEU A 36 24.98 1.37 -5.25
CA LEU A 36 23.68 1.99 -5.47
C LEU A 36 22.84 1.83 -4.21
N VAL A 37 22.36 2.93 -3.62
CA VAL A 37 21.52 2.92 -2.44
C VAL A 37 20.06 3.13 -2.84
N ILE A 38 19.19 2.16 -2.52
CA ILE A 38 17.78 2.17 -2.89
C ILE A 38 16.89 2.21 -1.65
N VAL A 39 16.08 3.24 -1.52
CA VAL A 39 15.02 3.31 -0.51
C VAL A 39 13.77 2.61 -1.04
N THR A 40 13.21 1.69 -0.26
CA THR A 40 12.10 0.84 -0.73
C THR A 40 11.23 0.31 0.41
N PRO A 41 9.90 0.15 0.21
CA PRO A 41 9.03 -0.60 1.10
C PRO A 41 8.98 -2.09 0.77
N HIS A 42 9.66 -2.53 -0.27
CA HIS A 42 9.61 -3.90 -0.76
C HIS A 42 10.13 -4.91 0.28
N ASN A 43 9.53 -6.10 0.28
CA ASN A 43 9.98 -7.22 1.10
C ASN A 43 11.35 -7.76 0.65
N GLU A 44 11.93 -8.64 1.46
CA GLU A 44 13.25 -9.21 1.23
C GLU A 44 13.36 -9.96 -0.11
N GLN A 45 12.31 -10.66 -0.51
CA GLN A 45 12.28 -11.46 -1.74
C GLN A 45 12.48 -10.59 -2.99
N ILE A 46 11.73 -9.47 -3.09
CA ILE A 46 11.88 -8.52 -4.21
C ILE A 46 13.28 -7.90 -4.20
N ARG A 47 13.75 -7.48 -3.03
CA ARG A 47 15.09 -6.89 -2.87
C ARG A 47 16.19 -7.87 -3.29
N TYR A 48 16.06 -9.12 -2.87
CA TYR A 48 17.03 -10.17 -3.24
C TYR A 48 17.08 -10.36 -4.76
N GLU A 49 15.92 -10.66 -5.37
CA GLU A 49 15.89 -11.00 -6.81
C GLU A 49 16.25 -9.79 -7.69
N PHE A 50 15.76 -8.59 -7.36
CA PHE A 50 16.12 -7.38 -8.12
C PHE A 50 17.58 -6.98 -7.93
N GLY A 51 18.14 -7.12 -6.74
CA GLY A 51 19.55 -6.86 -6.49
C GLY A 51 20.46 -7.80 -7.27
N ARG A 52 20.15 -9.11 -7.23
CA ARG A 52 20.91 -10.14 -7.98
C ARG A 52 20.73 -9.98 -9.49
N GLY A 53 19.51 -9.79 -9.95
CA GLY A 53 19.19 -9.61 -11.35
C GLY A 53 19.86 -8.38 -11.95
N PHE A 54 19.80 -7.22 -11.26
CA PHE A 54 20.47 -6.00 -11.68
C PHE A 54 21.99 -6.16 -11.70
N SER A 55 22.60 -6.74 -10.67
CA SER A 55 24.06 -6.93 -10.61
C SER A 55 24.57 -7.83 -11.75
N ARG A 56 23.79 -8.86 -12.12
CA ARG A 56 24.09 -9.72 -13.28
C ARG A 56 23.94 -8.94 -14.58
N TRP A 57 22.78 -8.33 -14.82
CA TRP A 57 22.48 -7.58 -16.03
C TRP A 57 23.47 -6.43 -16.25
N HIS A 58 23.84 -5.71 -15.17
CA HIS A 58 24.79 -4.61 -15.23
C HIS A 58 26.19 -5.09 -15.64
N ARG A 59 26.66 -6.19 -15.04
CA ARG A 59 27.94 -6.79 -15.42
C ARG A 59 27.93 -7.27 -16.86
N ASP A 60 26.87 -7.92 -17.31
CA ASP A 60 26.78 -8.47 -18.66
C ASP A 60 26.71 -7.36 -19.72
N LYS A 61 26.04 -6.24 -19.41
CA LYS A 61 25.86 -5.12 -20.34
C LYS A 61 27.03 -4.13 -20.32
N TYR A 62 27.61 -3.85 -19.14
CA TYR A 62 28.59 -2.79 -18.95
C TYR A 62 30.00 -3.30 -18.56
N GLY A 63 30.16 -4.58 -18.24
CA GLY A 63 31.42 -5.16 -17.79
C GLY A 63 31.84 -4.77 -16.37
N GLU A 64 30.96 -4.07 -15.60
CA GLU A 64 31.25 -3.53 -14.28
C GLU A 64 30.41 -4.23 -13.21
N SER A 65 31.00 -4.51 -12.05
CA SER A 65 30.26 -5.01 -10.89
C SER A 65 29.58 -3.86 -10.14
N VAL A 66 28.39 -4.13 -9.62
CA VAL A 66 27.61 -3.19 -8.79
C VAL A 66 27.08 -3.90 -7.55
N THR A 67 27.11 -3.21 -6.41
CA THR A 67 26.46 -3.63 -5.17
C THR A 67 25.23 -2.76 -4.94
N VAL A 68 24.12 -3.38 -4.56
CA VAL A 68 22.87 -2.68 -4.21
C VAL A 68 22.68 -2.73 -2.71
N ASP A 69 22.62 -1.55 -2.08
CA ASP A 69 22.34 -1.37 -0.67
C ASP A 69 20.87 -0.96 -0.49
N TRP A 70 20.12 -1.75 0.28
CA TRP A 70 18.70 -1.56 0.47
C TRP A 70 18.37 -0.87 1.78
N SER A 71 17.69 0.27 1.71
CA SER A 71 17.16 1.00 2.86
C SER A 71 15.64 0.81 2.95
N THR A 72 15.17 0.28 4.09
CA THR A 72 13.75 -0.04 4.33
C THR A 72 13.23 0.66 5.58
N PRO A 73 13.13 2.00 5.58
CA PRO A 73 12.78 2.77 6.79
C PRO A 73 11.32 2.62 7.23
N GLY A 74 10.46 1.99 6.40
CA GLY A 74 9.05 1.79 6.72
C GLY A 74 8.18 1.59 5.49
N GLY A 75 6.87 1.81 5.65
CA GLY A 75 5.90 1.77 4.55
C GLY A 75 6.01 2.99 3.63
N THR A 76 5.32 2.92 2.49
CA THR A 76 5.42 3.94 1.41
C THR A 76 5.14 5.37 1.88
N SER A 77 4.10 5.56 2.69
CA SER A 77 3.75 6.87 3.25
C SER A 77 4.77 7.37 4.28
N GLU A 78 5.48 6.47 4.96
CA GLU A 78 6.56 6.80 5.90
C GLU A 78 7.81 7.23 5.13
N ILE A 79 8.18 6.50 4.08
CA ILE A 79 9.27 6.85 3.17
C ILE A 79 9.03 8.25 2.58
N ARG A 80 7.83 8.52 2.06
CA ARG A 80 7.50 9.85 1.52
C ARG A 80 7.67 10.95 2.57
N ARG A 81 7.16 10.75 3.80
CA ARG A 81 7.30 11.74 4.87
C ARG A 81 8.76 11.96 5.26
N MET A 82 9.56 10.90 5.33
CA MET A 82 10.99 10.97 5.59
C MET A 82 11.72 11.79 4.53
N LEU A 83 11.50 11.48 3.25
CA LEU A 83 12.12 12.21 2.14
C LEU A 83 11.70 13.69 2.14
N VAL A 84 10.40 13.99 2.29
CA VAL A 84 9.92 15.38 2.38
C VAL A 84 10.60 16.12 3.52
N ALA A 85 10.65 15.53 4.72
CA ALA A 85 11.28 16.17 5.89
C ALA A 85 12.78 16.41 5.69
N GLN A 86 13.49 15.47 5.06
CA GLN A 86 14.92 15.62 4.74
C GLN A 86 15.16 16.78 3.78
N TYR A 87 14.44 16.81 2.65
CA TYR A 87 14.61 17.88 1.65
C TYR A 87 14.15 19.25 2.18
N GLU A 88 13.11 19.31 3.02
CA GLU A 88 12.75 20.56 3.72
C GLU A 88 13.86 21.03 4.66
N ALA A 89 14.51 20.14 5.39
CA ALA A 89 15.62 20.48 6.26
C ALA A 89 16.81 21.04 5.47
N ASP A 90 17.16 20.41 4.33
CA ASP A 90 18.21 20.90 3.44
C ASP A 90 17.91 22.31 2.92
N LEU A 91 16.67 22.55 2.47
CA LEU A 91 16.24 23.88 2.02
C LEU A 91 16.31 24.92 3.13
N ARG A 92 15.92 24.57 4.37
CA ARG A 92 15.98 25.50 5.51
C ARG A 92 17.41 25.85 5.89
N HIS A 93 18.31 24.86 5.88
CA HIS A 93 19.71 25.05 6.25
C HIS A 93 20.56 25.61 5.09
N GLY A 94 20.05 25.58 3.84
CA GLY A 94 20.80 25.99 2.64
C GLY A 94 21.93 25.03 2.28
N THR A 95 21.80 23.77 2.67
CA THR A 95 22.70 22.67 2.27
C THR A 95 22.31 22.14 0.88
N PRO A 96 23.23 21.47 0.17
CA PRO A 96 22.86 20.75 -1.05
C PRO A 96 21.72 19.76 -0.76
N VAL A 97 20.69 19.76 -1.61
CA VAL A 97 19.55 18.85 -1.45
C VAL A 97 19.93 17.43 -1.84
N GLY A 98 19.40 16.47 -1.11
CA GLY A 98 19.64 15.05 -1.34
C GLY A 98 20.19 14.36 -0.11
N GLY A 99 20.57 13.10 -0.25
CA GLY A 99 21.08 12.30 0.84
C GLY A 99 21.97 11.18 0.31
N ASP A 100 22.06 10.09 1.07
CA ASP A 100 22.87 8.94 0.71
C ASP A 100 22.15 7.99 -0.25
N ALA A 101 20.87 8.22 -0.55
CA ALA A 101 20.07 7.37 -1.40
C ALA A 101 20.03 7.88 -2.86
N ASP A 102 20.10 6.93 -3.80
CA ASP A 102 20.07 7.21 -5.23
C ASP A 102 18.66 7.04 -5.82
N ILE A 103 17.92 6.05 -5.35
CA ILE A 103 16.66 5.58 -5.93
C ILE A 103 15.58 5.47 -4.84
N ILE A 104 14.33 5.78 -5.21
CA ILE A 104 13.14 5.26 -4.56
C ILE A 104 12.50 4.22 -5.48
N PHE A 105 12.23 3.01 -4.95
CA PHE A 105 11.69 1.88 -5.70
C PHE A 105 10.50 1.26 -4.97
N GLY A 106 9.32 1.35 -5.59
CA GLY A 106 8.07 0.85 -5.05
C GLY A 106 7.29 1.83 -4.18
N GLY A 107 5.95 1.74 -4.18
CA GLY A 107 5.13 2.54 -3.30
C GLY A 107 3.79 3.04 -3.84
N GLY A 108 3.47 2.77 -5.09
CA GLY A 108 2.24 3.22 -5.74
C GLY A 108 2.32 4.62 -6.35
N SER A 109 1.53 4.85 -7.39
CA SER A 109 1.56 6.06 -8.20
C SER A 109 1.27 7.34 -7.42
N TYR A 110 0.35 7.29 -6.44
CA TYR A 110 0.00 8.44 -5.61
C TYR A 110 1.20 9.02 -4.84
N GLU A 111 2.01 8.17 -4.21
CA GLU A 111 3.16 8.62 -3.42
C GLU A 111 4.22 9.26 -4.32
N PHE A 112 4.44 8.70 -5.50
CA PHE A 112 5.37 9.25 -6.49
C PHE A 112 4.87 10.55 -7.11
N GLN A 113 3.58 10.66 -7.43
CA GLN A 113 2.97 11.93 -7.87
C GLN A 113 3.12 13.03 -6.80
N ALA A 114 3.01 12.66 -5.51
CA ALA A 114 3.21 13.62 -4.43
C ALA A 114 4.67 14.06 -4.31
N LEU A 115 5.63 13.14 -4.46
CA LEU A 115 7.08 13.43 -4.45
C LEU A 115 7.55 14.20 -5.69
N ALA A 116 6.87 14.04 -6.84
CA ALA A 116 7.19 14.75 -8.07
C ALA A 116 6.82 16.25 -8.02
N ARG A 117 6.01 16.67 -7.03
CA ARG A 117 5.63 18.09 -6.87
C ARG A 117 6.80 18.94 -6.38
N THR A 118 6.75 20.23 -6.70
CA THR A 118 7.71 21.19 -6.13
C THR A 118 7.48 21.28 -4.62
N LEU A 119 8.56 21.10 -3.87
CA LEU A 119 8.62 21.35 -2.43
C LEU A 119 9.16 22.76 -2.22
N ALA A 120 8.47 23.58 -1.43
CA ALA A 120 8.86 24.94 -1.13
C ALA A 120 8.81 25.21 0.38
N VAL A 121 9.78 25.95 0.88
CA VAL A 121 9.87 26.40 2.28
C VAL A 121 10.19 27.88 2.33
N ALA A 122 9.55 28.61 3.24
CA ALA A 122 9.89 29.99 3.51
C ALA A 122 11.06 30.06 4.51
N VAL A 123 12.14 30.77 4.15
CA VAL A 123 13.31 30.98 5.00
C VAL A 123 13.63 32.47 4.97
N GLU A 124 13.55 33.15 6.12
CA GLU A 124 13.85 34.57 6.27
C GLU A 124 13.09 35.49 5.26
N GLY A 125 11.83 35.14 4.97
CA GLY A 125 10.97 35.87 4.03
C GLY A 125 11.23 35.56 2.55
N GLN A 126 12.15 34.67 2.22
CA GLN A 126 12.39 34.18 0.86
C GLN A 126 11.89 32.74 0.70
N GLU A 127 11.32 32.43 -0.46
CA GLU A 127 10.93 31.08 -0.81
C GLU A 127 12.13 30.33 -1.42
N ARG A 128 12.49 29.21 -0.80
CA ARG A 128 13.42 28.23 -1.38
C ARG A 128 12.64 27.02 -1.82
N SER A 129 12.91 26.51 -3.02
CA SER A 129 12.18 25.37 -3.55
C SER A 129 13.09 24.36 -4.25
N THR A 130 12.63 23.10 -4.26
CA THR A 130 13.27 21.99 -4.98
C THR A 130 12.21 20.95 -5.38
N ARG A 131 12.65 19.94 -6.09
CA ARG A 131 11.89 18.70 -6.31
C ARG A 131 12.64 17.55 -5.66
N ILE A 132 11.92 16.55 -5.20
CA ILE A 132 12.51 15.36 -4.57
C ILE A 132 12.93 14.35 -5.62
N LEU A 133 12.12 14.19 -6.68
CA LEU A 133 12.43 13.31 -7.81
C LEU A 133 13.14 14.10 -8.92
N ASP A 134 14.18 13.48 -9.47
CA ASP A 134 14.90 14.07 -10.59
C ASP A 134 14.23 13.73 -11.92
N GLU A 135 14.49 14.54 -12.94
CA GLU A 135 14.01 14.32 -14.30
C GLU A 135 14.94 13.35 -15.03
N CYS A 136 14.35 12.49 -15.85
CA CYS A 136 15.07 11.54 -16.68
C CYS A 136 14.99 11.91 -18.16
N PRO A 137 15.69 12.99 -18.62
CA PRO A 137 15.58 13.50 -19.98
C PRO A 137 16.12 12.54 -21.04
N TRP A 138 16.88 11.54 -20.64
CA TRP A 138 17.39 10.47 -21.50
C TRP A 138 16.29 9.51 -21.99
N MET A 139 15.13 9.47 -21.33
CA MET A 139 13.97 8.70 -21.76
C MET A 139 13.15 9.52 -22.76
N SER A 140 13.20 9.20 -24.03
CA SER A 140 12.47 9.90 -25.08
C SER A 140 10.99 9.49 -25.12
N ASP A 141 10.14 10.32 -25.77
CA ASP A 141 8.72 9.99 -25.97
C ASP A 141 8.55 8.67 -26.76
N ALA A 142 9.38 8.44 -27.79
CA ALA A 142 9.35 7.19 -28.55
C ALA A 142 9.64 5.96 -27.70
N GLN A 143 10.55 6.06 -26.74
CA GLN A 143 10.83 4.98 -25.78
C GLN A 143 9.67 4.79 -24.81
N LEU A 144 9.03 5.85 -24.34
CA LEU A 144 7.85 5.75 -23.48
C LEU A 144 6.68 5.11 -24.22
N ASP A 145 6.44 5.48 -25.45
CA ASP A 145 5.41 4.86 -26.30
C ASP A 145 5.69 3.37 -26.55
N GLU A 146 6.95 2.99 -26.77
CA GLU A 146 7.35 1.59 -26.92
C GLU A 146 7.16 0.80 -25.60
N LEU A 147 7.50 1.40 -24.47
CA LEU A 147 7.44 0.73 -23.16
C LEU A 147 6.01 0.57 -22.65
N PHE A 148 5.20 1.61 -22.76
CA PHE A 148 3.92 1.71 -22.07
C PHE A 148 2.71 1.83 -23.01
N GLY A 149 2.90 2.32 -24.25
CA GLY A 149 1.81 2.73 -25.11
C GLY A 149 1.04 3.90 -24.47
N ASP A 150 -0.26 3.76 -24.34
CA ASP A 150 -1.06 4.74 -23.60
C ASP A 150 -0.62 4.85 -22.15
N ASN A 151 -0.31 6.07 -21.70
CA ASN A 151 0.07 6.35 -20.32
C ASN A 151 -1.12 6.30 -19.36
N ALA A 152 -1.91 5.24 -19.43
CA ALA A 152 -3.01 5.04 -18.50
C ALA A 152 -3.43 3.57 -18.42
N ILE A 153 -3.75 3.14 -17.20
CA ILE A 153 -4.46 1.90 -16.92
C ILE A 153 -5.53 2.20 -15.86
N ASP A 154 -6.79 1.85 -16.11
CA ASP A 154 -7.93 2.21 -15.23
C ASP A 154 -8.01 3.72 -14.87
N GLY A 155 -7.46 4.59 -15.71
CA GLY A 155 -7.34 6.03 -15.45
C GLY A 155 -6.17 6.41 -14.55
N GLN A 156 -5.33 5.44 -14.11
CA GLN A 156 -4.10 5.71 -13.38
C GLN A 156 -2.91 5.84 -14.34
N PRO A 157 -1.99 6.81 -14.14
CA PRO A 157 -0.82 6.96 -14.99
C PRO A 157 0.19 5.84 -14.75
N LEU A 158 0.85 5.40 -15.81
CA LEU A 158 1.94 4.43 -15.77
C LEU A 158 3.31 5.10 -15.57
N TYR A 159 3.44 6.39 -15.91
CA TYR A 159 4.65 7.19 -15.70
C TYR A 159 4.31 8.68 -15.56
N ASP A 160 5.23 9.45 -14.99
CA ASP A 160 5.11 10.92 -14.89
C ASP A 160 5.36 11.59 -16.24
N LYS A 161 4.50 12.55 -16.62
CA LYS A 161 4.61 13.28 -17.90
C LYS A 161 5.92 14.04 -18.05
N ASP A 162 6.49 14.49 -16.93
CA ASP A 162 7.81 15.14 -16.89
C ASP A 162 8.95 14.13 -16.64
N ARG A 163 8.69 12.84 -16.80
CA ARG A 163 9.68 11.74 -16.72
C ARG A 163 10.41 11.65 -15.37
N ARG A 164 9.72 11.92 -14.24
CA ARG A 164 10.32 11.85 -12.91
C ARG A 164 10.18 10.48 -12.27
N TRP A 165 9.21 9.67 -12.71
CA TRP A 165 9.02 8.29 -12.27
C TRP A 165 8.40 7.44 -13.37
N PHE A 166 8.62 6.13 -13.31
CA PHE A 166 8.14 5.13 -14.27
C PHE A 166 7.60 3.92 -13.51
N GLY A 167 6.45 3.38 -13.94
CA GLY A 167 5.91 2.13 -13.43
C GLY A 167 6.87 0.96 -13.72
N ALA A 168 7.40 0.36 -12.69
CA ALA A 168 8.29 -0.81 -12.81
C ALA A 168 7.49 -2.12 -12.69
N ALA A 169 6.37 -2.10 -12.01
CA ALA A 169 5.41 -3.19 -11.88
C ALA A 169 4.00 -2.64 -11.79
N LEU A 170 3.01 -3.53 -11.90
CA LEU A 170 1.61 -3.24 -11.62
C LEU A 170 1.14 -4.06 -10.42
N SER A 171 0.10 -3.57 -9.76
CA SER A 171 -0.55 -4.25 -8.66
C SER A 171 -2.04 -4.02 -8.69
N THR A 172 -2.79 -5.01 -8.20
CA THR A 172 -4.21 -4.89 -7.92
C THR A 172 -4.47 -5.09 -6.43
N PHE A 173 -5.67 -4.77 -5.98
CA PHE A 173 -6.08 -4.98 -4.62
C PHE A 173 -7.22 -5.98 -4.58
N GLY A 174 -7.20 -6.84 -3.56
CA GLY A 174 -8.19 -7.90 -3.45
C GLY A 174 -8.34 -8.38 -2.00
N ILE A 175 -9.00 -9.50 -1.87
CA ILE A 175 -9.33 -10.14 -0.61
C ILE A 175 -8.62 -11.48 -0.56
N VAL A 176 -7.81 -11.69 0.48
CA VAL A 176 -7.31 -13.01 0.85
C VAL A 176 -8.28 -13.61 1.87
N ALA A 177 -8.67 -14.86 1.69
CA ALA A 177 -9.61 -15.55 2.58
C ALA A 177 -9.12 -16.95 2.96
N ASP A 178 -9.39 -17.36 4.22
CA ASP A 178 -9.28 -18.74 4.71
C ASP A 178 -10.63 -19.42 4.52
N GLU A 179 -10.76 -20.26 3.50
CA GLU A 179 -12.00 -20.91 3.11
C GLU A 179 -12.55 -21.82 4.20
N ALA A 180 -11.67 -22.54 4.90
CA ALA A 180 -12.07 -23.41 5.99
C ALA A 180 -12.61 -22.61 7.20
N LEU A 181 -12.02 -21.47 7.50
CA LEU A 181 -12.51 -20.59 8.56
C LEU A 181 -13.82 -19.91 8.15
N CYS A 182 -13.95 -19.44 6.90
CA CYS A 182 -15.21 -18.91 6.36
C CYS A 182 -16.34 -19.95 6.47
N ALA A 183 -16.09 -21.19 6.07
CA ALA A 183 -17.07 -22.28 6.20
C ALA A 183 -17.49 -22.53 7.66
N ARG A 184 -16.54 -22.48 8.62
CA ARG A 184 -16.86 -22.60 10.06
C ARG A 184 -17.71 -21.46 10.59
N LEU A 185 -17.55 -20.26 10.03
CA LEU A 185 -18.35 -19.09 10.37
C LEU A 185 -19.71 -19.07 9.63
N GLY A 186 -19.95 -20.01 8.73
CA GLY A 186 -21.17 -20.09 7.93
C GLY A 186 -21.27 -19.00 6.87
N VAL A 187 -20.13 -18.52 6.35
CA VAL A 187 -20.05 -17.52 5.26
C VAL A 187 -19.31 -18.12 4.08
N ASP A 188 -19.68 -17.68 2.88
CA ASP A 188 -18.87 -17.94 1.69
C ASP A 188 -17.60 -17.08 1.73
N PRO A 189 -16.48 -17.51 1.13
CA PRO A 189 -15.30 -16.67 0.98
C PRO A 189 -15.66 -15.32 0.32
N PRO A 190 -15.23 -14.19 0.91
CA PRO A 190 -15.57 -12.85 0.39
C PRO A 190 -15.04 -12.64 -1.03
N GLU A 191 -15.92 -12.34 -2.00
CA GLU A 191 -15.58 -12.03 -3.38
C GLU A 191 -15.74 -10.54 -3.73
N THR A 192 -16.45 -9.77 -2.89
CA THR A 192 -16.67 -8.33 -3.06
C THR A 192 -16.24 -7.58 -1.80
N TRP A 193 -15.99 -6.29 -1.93
CA TRP A 193 -15.67 -5.46 -0.76
C TRP A 193 -16.79 -5.48 0.28
N GLU A 194 -18.05 -5.52 -0.18
CA GLU A 194 -19.23 -5.54 0.67
C GLU A 194 -19.34 -6.82 1.51
N SER A 195 -18.81 -7.93 1.00
CA SER A 195 -18.79 -9.20 1.75
C SER A 195 -18.00 -9.10 3.07
N LEU A 196 -17.01 -8.17 3.16
CA LEU A 196 -16.26 -7.92 4.41
C LEU A 196 -17.13 -7.26 5.50
N ALA A 197 -18.28 -6.72 5.14
CA ALA A 197 -19.24 -6.11 6.07
C ALA A 197 -20.19 -7.12 6.73
N ASP A 198 -20.16 -8.39 6.34
CA ASP A 198 -21.01 -9.42 6.91
C ASP A 198 -20.75 -9.56 8.42
N PRO A 199 -21.77 -9.43 9.29
CA PRO A 199 -21.62 -9.51 10.75
C PRO A 199 -21.11 -10.88 11.24
N ARG A 200 -21.26 -11.96 10.44
CA ARG A 200 -20.73 -13.28 10.77
C ARG A 200 -19.18 -13.30 10.77
N LEU A 201 -18.56 -12.36 10.08
CA LEU A 201 -17.11 -12.11 10.12
C LEU A 201 -16.65 -11.29 11.34
N PHE A 202 -17.54 -11.00 12.31
CA PHE A 202 -17.18 -10.20 13.49
C PHE A 202 -16.04 -10.80 14.30
N GLY A 203 -14.91 -10.10 14.34
CA GLY A 203 -13.68 -10.54 15.00
C GLY A 203 -12.74 -11.36 14.10
N PHE A 204 -13.02 -11.46 12.79
CA PHE A 204 -12.25 -12.29 11.86
C PHE A 204 -11.80 -11.57 10.58
N VAL A 205 -11.87 -10.26 10.53
CA VAL A 205 -11.33 -9.47 9.40
C VAL A 205 -9.98 -8.87 9.76
N ALA A 206 -9.00 -8.96 8.87
CA ALA A 206 -7.71 -8.28 8.98
C ALA A 206 -7.68 -7.03 8.09
N LEU A 207 -7.41 -5.89 8.69
CA LEU A 207 -7.22 -4.61 7.98
C LEU A 207 -5.87 -3.99 8.33
N VAL A 208 -5.50 -2.93 7.61
CA VAL A 208 -4.28 -2.17 7.84
C VAL A 208 -4.60 -0.68 7.99
N ASN A 209 -3.81 0.00 8.80
CA ASN A 209 -3.92 1.44 8.98
C ASN A 209 -3.50 2.18 7.69
N PRO A 210 -4.43 2.86 6.99
CA PRO A 210 -4.14 3.56 5.76
C PRO A 210 -3.22 4.78 5.96
N ALA A 211 -3.03 5.24 7.21
CA ALA A 211 -2.06 6.30 7.50
C ALA A 211 -0.60 5.82 7.50
N GLN A 212 -0.38 4.51 7.57
CA GLN A 212 0.95 3.89 7.55
C GLN A 212 1.26 3.19 6.23
N SER A 213 0.23 2.70 5.51
CA SER A 213 0.38 1.98 4.26
C SER A 213 -0.28 2.72 3.09
N GLY A 214 0.52 3.18 2.14
CA GLY A 214 0.06 3.85 0.92
C GLY A 214 -0.79 2.92 0.04
N SER A 215 -0.39 1.65 -0.11
CA SER A 215 -1.15 0.65 -0.88
C SER A 215 -2.55 0.40 -0.29
N VAL A 216 -2.66 0.31 1.03
CA VAL A 216 -3.97 0.15 1.68
C VAL A 216 -4.81 1.42 1.56
N ALA A 217 -4.19 2.59 1.65
CA ALA A 217 -4.91 3.83 1.40
C ALA A 217 -5.43 3.90 -0.06
N THR A 218 -4.69 3.37 -1.04
CA THR A 218 -5.16 3.21 -2.43
C THR A 218 -6.31 2.21 -2.53
N ALA A 219 -6.24 1.06 -1.84
CA ALA A 219 -7.34 0.10 -1.79
C ALA A 219 -8.63 0.71 -1.19
N PHE A 220 -8.51 1.44 -0.09
CA PHE A 220 -9.66 2.11 0.55
C PHE A 220 -10.24 3.23 -0.34
N GLU A 221 -9.38 4.02 -0.96
CA GLU A 221 -9.81 5.00 -1.95
C GLU A 221 -10.55 4.33 -3.11
N THR A 222 -10.04 3.21 -3.62
CA THR A 222 -10.68 2.44 -4.69
C THR A 222 -12.08 1.98 -4.27
N ILE A 223 -12.26 1.49 -3.05
CA ILE A 223 -13.56 1.12 -2.50
C ILE A 223 -14.52 2.32 -2.53
N LEU A 224 -14.06 3.51 -2.10
CA LEU A 224 -14.85 4.74 -2.12
C LEU A 224 -15.18 5.20 -3.54
N GLN A 225 -14.25 5.07 -4.47
CA GLN A 225 -14.45 5.45 -5.88
C GLN A 225 -15.42 4.51 -6.60
N ARG A 226 -15.31 3.20 -6.37
CA ARG A 226 -16.11 2.17 -7.08
C ARG A 226 -17.52 2.01 -6.52
N LEU A 227 -17.66 2.05 -5.19
CA LEU A 227 -18.97 1.90 -4.52
C LEU A 227 -19.67 3.24 -4.28
N GLY A 228 -19.00 4.34 -4.52
CA GLY A 228 -19.44 5.68 -4.13
C GLY A 228 -19.12 5.99 -2.65
N TRP A 229 -19.06 7.26 -2.34
CA TRP A 229 -18.58 7.78 -1.06
C TRP A 229 -19.32 7.20 0.14
N THR A 230 -20.64 7.29 0.15
CA THR A 230 -21.48 6.83 1.28
C THR A 230 -21.38 5.31 1.46
N ARG A 231 -21.57 4.55 0.38
CA ARG A 231 -21.53 3.09 0.41
C ARG A 231 -20.13 2.57 0.76
N GLY A 232 -19.11 3.16 0.21
CA GLY A 232 -17.72 2.79 0.53
C GLY A 232 -17.38 3.00 2.01
N TRP A 233 -17.82 4.09 2.63
CA TRP A 233 -17.63 4.29 4.08
C TRP A 233 -18.46 3.33 4.92
N GLN A 234 -19.63 2.92 4.49
CA GLN A 234 -20.42 1.88 5.14
C GLN A 234 -19.67 0.53 5.13
N VAL A 235 -19.06 0.16 3.99
CA VAL A 235 -18.23 -1.05 3.87
C VAL A 235 -17.02 -0.96 4.79
N LEU A 236 -16.21 0.10 4.68
CA LEU A 236 -14.98 0.25 5.46
C LEU A 236 -15.24 0.29 6.96
N ARG A 237 -16.34 0.90 7.40
CA ARG A 237 -16.74 0.95 8.80
C ARG A 237 -17.10 -0.42 9.35
N ARG A 238 -17.92 -1.19 8.62
CA ARG A 238 -18.34 -2.53 9.03
C ARG A 238 -17.16 -3.51 8.97
N ALA A 239 -16.33 -3.45 7.95
CA ALA A 239 -15.10 -4.23 7.88
C ALA A 239 -14.16 -3.93 9.05
N ALA A 240 -14.02 -2.64 9.44
CA ALA A 240 -13.26 -2.24 10.62
C ALA A 240 -13.90 -2.71 11.93
N ALA A 241 -15.22 -2.68 12.03
CA ALA A 241 -15.94 -3.23 13.20
C ALA A 241 -15.81 -4.76 13.31
N ASN A 242 -15.75 -5.45 12.17
CA ASN A 242 -15.49 -6.90 12.07
C ASN A 242 -14.02 -7.25 12.28
N SER A 243 -13.13 -6.25 12.30
CA SER A 243 -11.70 -6.52 12.43
C SER A 243 -11.32 -6.97 13.83
N ASN A 244 -10.50 -8.01 13.93
CA ASN A 244 -9.84 -8.40 15.19
C ASN A 244 -8.66 -7.50 15.50
N GLN A 245 -7.97 -7.00 14.47
CA GLN A 245 -6.83 -6.10 14.59
C GLN A 245 -6.66 -5.24 13.34
N ILE A 246 -6.16 -4.02 13.54
CA ILE A 246 -5.74 -3.13 12.46
C ILE A 246 -4.21 -3.09 12.45
N LEU A 247 -3.61 -3.70 11.44
CA LEU A 247 -2.17 -3.93 11.30
C LEU A 247 -1.44 -2.65 10.86
N ALA A 248 -0.12 -2.61 11.06
CA ALA A 248 0.71 -1.50 10.60
C ALA A 248 1.21 -1.67 9.15
N ALA A 249 1.33 -2.92 8.66
CA ALA A 249 1.90 -3.24 7.35
C ALA A 249 1.00 -4.18 6.55
N SER A 250 0.81 -3.87 5.25
CA SER A 250 -0.03 -4.64 4.33
C SER A 250 0.48 -6.07 4.08
N SER A 251 1.78 -6.28 4.12
CA SER A 251 2.38 -7.61 3.97
C SER A 251 1.98 -8.61 5.06
N ARG A 252 1.51 -8.12 6.21
CA ARG A 252 1.10 -8.98 7.33
C ARG A 252 -0.30 -9.56 7.20
N VAL A 253 -1.19 -8.95 6.40
CA VAL A 253 -2.58 -9.42 6.25
C VAL A 253 -2.65 -10.86 5.75
N PRO A 254 -1.97 -11.24 4.64
CA PRO A 254 -2.04 -12.62 4.16
C PRO A 254 -1.49 -13.63 5.17
N THR A 255 -0.42 -13.28 5.90
CA THR A 255 0.13 -14.13 6.95
C THR A 255 -0.86 -14.32 8.12
N THR A 256 -1.54 -13.25 8.55
CA THR A 256 -2.56 -13.30 9.61
C THR A 256 -3.73 -14.20 9.21
N VAL A 257 -4.18 -14.12 7.96
CA VAL A 257 -5.21 -15.01 7.42
C VAL A 257 -4.65 -16.44 7.31
N GLY A 258 -3.44 -16.62 6.78
CA GLY A 258 -2.78 -17.92 6.67
C GLY A 258 -2.55 -18.63 8.01
N ASN A 259 -2.38 -17.89 9.10
CA ASN A 259 -2.29 -18.43 10.45
C ASN A 259 -3.67 -18.80 11.05
N GLY A 260 -4.78 -18.48 10.37
CA GLY A 260 -6.14 -18.69 10.89
C GLY A 260 -6.56 -17.70 11.98
N GLU A 261 -5.83 -16.58 12.13
CA GLU A 261 -6.18 -15.51 13.08
C GLU A 261 -7.32 -14.63 12.54
N SER A 262 -7.50 -14.60 11.22
CA SER A 262 -8.58 -13.92 10.52
C SER A 262 -9.11 -14.77 9.38
N ALA A 263 -10.41 -14.67 9.10
CA ALA A 263 -11.05 -15.39 7.99
C ALA A 263 -10.81 -14.67 6.64
N ALA A 264 -10.70 -13.34 6.65
CA ALA A 264 -10.46 -12.58 5.44
C ALA A 264 -9.72 -11.27 5.72
N GLY A 265 -9.12 -10.69 4.69
CA GLY A 265 -8.50 -9.37 4.80
C GLY A 265 -8.18 -8.75 3.45
N ILE A 266 -8.07 -7.42 3.44
CA ILE A 266 -7.71 -6.65 2.24
C ILE A 266 -6.20 -6.74 2.04
N ALA A 267 -5.78 -7.23 0.87
CA ALA A 267 -4.38 -7.41 0.52
C ALA A 267 -4.05 -6.89 -0.89
N ILE A 268 -2.80 -6.55 -1.09
CA ILE A 268 -2.24 -6.35 -2.42
C ILE A 268 -2.02 -7.72 -3.06
N ASP A 269 -2.25 -7.81 -4.35
CA ASP A 269 -2.36 -9.08 -5.10
C ASP A 269 -1.18 -10.03 -4.92
N PHE A 270 0.05 -9.55 -5.11
CA PHE A 270 1.23 -10.41 -5.05
C PHE A 270 1.49 -10.98 -3.64
N TYR A 271 1.17 -10.25 -2.56
CA TYR A 271 1.26 -10.80 -1.22
C TYR A 271 0.17 -11.85 -0.97
N GLY A 272 -1.07 -11.59 -1.45
CA GLY A 272 -2.17 -12.55 -1.36
C GLY A 272 -1.86 -13.83 -2.11
N ARG A 273 -1.49 -13.73 -3.40
CA ARG A 273 -1.16 -14.89 -4.25
C ARG A 273 0.05 -15.66 -3.74
N TYR A 274 1.09 -14.97 -3.24
CA TYR A 274 2.23 -15.63 -2.65
C TYR A 274 1.83 -16.48 -1.42
N GLN A 275 1.00 -15.93 -0.52
CA GLN A 275 0.56 -16.64 0.67
C GLN A 275 -0.32 -17.85 0.31
N VAL A 276 -1.22 -17.71 -0.67
CA VAL A 276 -2.01 -18.83 -1.20
C VAL A 276 -1.08 -19.95 -1.67
N GLN A 277 -0.08 -19.62 -2.49
CA GLN A 277 0.86 -20.63 -2.99
C GLN A 277 1.72 -21.25 -1.87
N SER A 278 2.18 -20.46 -0.90
CA SER A 278 3.08 -20.93 0.16
C SER A 278 2.43 -21.93 1.11
N LEU A 279 1.09 -21.95 1.17
CA LEU A 279 0.30 -22.87 1.99
C LEU A 279 -0.44 -23.93 1.16
N ALA A 280 -0.24 -23.90 -0.16
CA ALA A 280 -0.79 -24.90 -1.05
C ALA A 280 0.04 -26.18 -0.97
N ASP A 281 -0.58 -27.32 -0.65
CA ASP A 281 0.00 -28.62 -0.96
C ASP A 281 -0.29 -28.91 -2.45
N GLU A 282 0.73 -28.79 -3.29
CA GLU A 282 0.59 -28.98 -4.74
C GLU A 282 0.07 -30.39 -5.09
N ALA A 283 0.41 -31.38 -4.29
CA ALA A 283 -0.03 -32.76 -4.52
C ALA A 283 -1.52 -32.96 -4.16
N GLU A 284 -1.98 -32.35 -3.06
CA GLU A 284 -3.41 -32.39 -2.67
C GLU A 284 -4.26 -31.56 -3.63
N ILE A 285 -3.82 -30.36 -4.02
CA ILE A 285 -4.56 -29.49 -4.94
C ILE A 285 -4.65 -30.09 -6.34
N ALA A 286 -3.63 -30.82 -6.80
CA ALA A 286 -3.68 -31.55 -8.08
C ALA A 286 -4.72 -32.67 -8.09
N LEU A 287 -5.03 -33.25 -6.90
CA LEU A 287 -6.05 -34.28 -6.75
C LEU A 287 -7.45 -33.70 -6.53
N ASP A 288 -7.55 -32.61 -5.78
CA ASP A 288 -8.80 -31.91 -5.50
C ASP A 288 -8.57 -30.41 -5.32
N PRO A 289 -8.90 -29.58 -6.32
CA PRO A 289 -8.75 -28.13 -6.21
C PRO A 289 -9.57 -27.47 -5.09
N THR A 290 -10.55 -28.18 -4.52
CA THR A 290 -11.39 -27.65 -3.43
C THR A 290 -10.72 -27.69 -2.05
N VAL A 291 -9.56 -28.34 -1.94
CA VAL A 291 -8.79 -28.39 -0.68
C VAL A 291 -7.85 -27.20 -0.50
N ALA A 292 -7.80 -26.25 -1.44
CA ALA A 292 -7.04 -25.03 -1.26
C ALA A 292 -7.55 -24.29 -0.02
N ARG A 293 -6.72 -24.21 1.02
CA ARG A 293 -7.10 -23.57 2.29
C ARG A 293 -7.30 -22.08 2.17
N LEU A 294 -6.52 -21.42 1.32
CA LEU A 294 -6.58 -19.99 1.08
C LEU A 294 -6.99 -19.70 -0.35
N SER A 295 -7.75 -18.62 -0.53
CA SER A 295 -8.02 -18.00 -1.82
C SER A 295 -7.61 -16.54 -1.84
N PHE A 296 -7.35 -16.03 -3.03
CA PHE A 296 -7.18 -14.60 -3.29
C PHE A 296 -8.06 -14.20 -4.46
N VAL A 297 -8.95 -13.24 -4.23
CA VAL A 297 -9.88 -12.75 -5.23
C VAL A 297 -9.70 -11.24 -5.42
N THR A 298 -9.58 -10.80 -6.67
CA THR A 298 -9.71 -9.40 -7.04
C THR A 298 -11.19 -9.13 -7.34
N PRO A 299 -11.89 -8.27 -6.53
CA PRO A 299 -13.31 -8.01 -6.73
C PRO A 299 -13.56 -7.44 -8.13
N LYS A 300 -14.37 -8.18 -8.92
CA LYS A 300 -14.60 -7.88 -10.35
C LYS A 300 -15.25 -6.50 -10.55
N GLY A 301 -14.59 -5.63 -11.33
CA GLY A 301 -15.06 -4.27 -11.60
C GLY A 301 -14.98 -3.32 -10.41
N GLN A 302 -14.48 -3.77 -9.26
CA GLN A 302 -14.41 -2.98 -8.03
C GLN A 302 -12.96 -2.71 -7.55
N SER A 303 -11.97 -3.26 -8.24
CA SER A 303 -10.56 -2.97 -7.97
C SER A 303 -9.99 -1.94 -8.96
N VAL A 304 -8.73 -1.62 -8.79
CA VAL A 304 -7.94 -0.75 -9.68
C VAL A 304 -6.58 -1.39 -9.90
N VAL A 305 -6.03 -1.15 -11.08
CA VAL A 305 -4.62 -1.45 -11.36
C VAL A 305 -3.82 -0.18 -11.10
N ASP A 306 -2.80 -0.27 -10.25
CA ASP A 306 -1.94 0.84 -9.89
C ASP A 306 -0.48 0.51 -10.21
N ALA A 307 0.26 1.50 -10.72
CA ALA A 307 1.68 1.36 -10.97
C ALA A 307 2.47 1.35 -9.67
N ASP A 308 3.49 0.49 -9.60
CA ASP A 308 4.50 0.49 -8.55
C ASP A 308 5.81 1.04 -9.13
N PRO A 309 6.11 2.33 -8.89
CA PRO A 309 7.12 3.03 -9.68
C PRO A 309 8.54 2.88 -9.17
N VAL A 310 9.47 3.31 -10.03
CA VAL A 310 10.88 3.58 -9.75
C VAL A 310 11.20 5.02 -10.13
N ALA A 311 12.03 5.70 -9.33
CA ALA A 311 12.49 7.07 -9.61
C ALA A 311 13.88 7.33 -9.06
N ILE A 312 14.61 8.24 -9.72
CA ILE A 312 15.89 8.76 -9.25
C ILE A 312 15.64 9.92 -8.29
N LEU A 313 16.30 9.90 -7.15
CA LEU A 313 16.24 10.99 -6.18
C LEU A 313 17.14 12.15 -6.62
N ARG A 314 16.67 13.38 -6.44
CA ARG A 314 17.50 14.56 -6.70
C ARG A 314 18.67 14.60 -5.72
N GLY A 315 19.87 14.83 -6.27
CA GLY A 315 21.11 14.78 -5.49
C GLY A 315 21.65 13.37 -5.27
N ALA A 316 21.15 12.39 -6.02
CA ALA A 316 21.66 11.01 -6.00
C ALA A 316 23.20 10.97 -6.08
N PRO A 317 23.90 10.30 -5.15
CA PRO A 317 25.37 10.20 -5.19
C PRO A 317 25.89 9.45 -6.42
N ASN A 318 25.11 8.50 -6.94
CA ASN A 318 25.53 7.64 -8.06
C ASN A 318 24.53 7.73 -9.25
N PRO A 319 24.36 8.90 -9.90
CA PRO A 319 23.28 9.14 -10.85
C PRO A 319 23.33 8.25 -12.09
N GLU A 320 24.53 7.91 -12.58
CA GLU A 320 24.69 7.02 -13.72
C GLU A 320 24.28 5.58 -13.39
N THR A 321 24.63 5.09 -12.20
CA THR A 321 24.22 3.74 -11.75
C THR A 321 22.72 3.72 -11.46
N ALA A 322 22.16 4.80 -10.95
CA ALA A 322 20.72 4.99 -10.74
C ALA A 322 19.95 4.93 -12.07
N GLN A 323 20.44 5.62 -13.11
CA GLN A 323 19.86 5.54 -14.45
C GLN A 323 19.87 4.09 -14.98
N ARG A 324 20.98 3.39 -14.84
CA ARG A 324 21.10 1.99 -15.27
C ARG A 324 20.15 1.05 -14.52
N PHE A 325 19.86 1.34 -13.24
CA PHE A 325 18.85 0.58 -12.49
C PHE A 325 17.44 0.81 -13.02
N VAL A 326 17.08 2.07 -13.35
CA VAL A 326 15.79 2.37 -14.00
C VAL A 326 15.70 1.66 -15.36
N GLU A 327 16.76 1.70 -16.18
CA GLU A 327 16.81 0.96 -17.46
C GLU A 327 16.59 -0.55 -17.24
N TYR A 328 17.22 -1.13 -16.21
CA TYR A 328 17.02 -2.54 -15.87
C TYR A 328 15.58 -2.84 -15.48
N CYS A 329 14.98 -2.04 -14.59
CA CYS A 329 13.58 -2.23 -14.17
C CYS A 329 12.61 -2.22 -15.35
N LEU A 330 12.89 -1.42 -16.38
CA LEU A 330 12.06 -1.29 -17.57
C LEU A 330 12.44 -2.23 -18.72
N SER A 331 13.59 -2.92 -18.63
CA SER A 331 14.01 -3.92 -19.63
C SER A 331 13.18 -5.19 -19.56
N ASP A 332 13.20 -6.00 -20.62
CA ASP A 332 12.52 -7.31 -20.63
C ASP A 332 13.01 -8.20 -19.49
N ALA A 333 14.31 -8.18 -19.18
CA ALA A 333 14.87 -8.96 -18.08
C ALA A 333 14.27 -8.54 -16.70
N GLY A 334 14.17 -7.24 -16.43
CA GLY A 334 13.57 -6.74 -15.20
C GLY A 334 12.06 -6.96 -15.13
N GLN A 335 11.38 -6.86 -16.27
CA GLN A 335 9.93 -7.07 -16.35
C GLN A 335 9.54 -8.55 -16.22
N LEU A 336 10.27 -9.45 -16.87
CA LEU A 336 10.03 -10.89 -16.80
C LEU A 336 10.34 -11.44 -15.39
N LEU A 337 11.29 -10.84 -14.68
CA LEU A 337 11.61 -11.23 -13.30
C LEU A 337 10.39 -11.24 -12.38
N TRP A 338 9.38 -10.40 -12.65
CA TRP A 338 8.17 -10.33 -11.85
C TRP A 338 7.28 -11.58 -11.93
N GLN A 339 7.27 -12.29 -13.07
CA GLN A 339 6.32 -13.38 -13.32
C GLN A 339 6.95 -14.73 -13.65
N LEU A 340 8.26 -14.79 -13.84
CA LEU A 340 8.93 -16.08 -14.04
C LEU A 340 8.98 -16.88 -12.72
N ALA A 341 8.76 -18.18 -12.82
CA ALA A 341 8.99 -19.09 -11.69
C ALA A 341 10.48 -19.11 -11.33
N ALA A 342 10.80 -19.10 -10.04
CA ALA A 342 12.15 -19.25 -9.55
C ALA A 342 12.79 -20.58 -9.99
N GLY A 343 14.09 -20.57 -10.24
CA GLY A 343 14.83 -21.75 -10.69
C GLY A 343 16.09 -21.41 -11.49
N THR A 344 16.69 -22.41 -12.06
CA THR A 344 17.91 -22.28 -12.87
C THR A 344 17.58 -22.09 -14.36
N GLY A 345 18.50 -21.44 -15.08
CA GLY A 345 18.40 -21.21 -16.53
C GLY A 345 17.48 -20.05 -16.90
N ASP A 346 17.19 -19.95 -18.19
CA ASP A 346 16.41 -18.88 -18.77
C ASP A 346 14.99 -19.33 -19.10
N ALA A 347 14.08 -18.36 -19.16
CA ALA A 347 12.73 -18.54 -19.71
C ALA A 347 12.33 -17.29 -20.49
N CYS A 348 11.67 -17.47 -21.62
CA CYS A 348 11.28 -16.36 -22.49
C CYS A 348 12.43 -15.38 -22.84
N GLY A 349 13.68 -15.88 -22.90
CA GLY A 349 14.87 -15.07 -23.22
C GLY A 349 15.44 -14.25 -22.06
N ALA A 350 14.99 -14.47 -20.84
CA ALA A 350 15.51 -13.81 -19.65
C ALA A 350 15.86 -14.80 -18.53
N PRO A 351 16.86 -14.48 -17.68
CA PRO A 351 17.20 -15.28 -16.51
C PRO A 351 16.04 -15.36 -15.54
N ARG A 352 15.80 -16.56 -14.98
CA ARG A 352 14.81 -16.77 -13.93
C ARG A 352 15.23 -16.11 -12.62
N PRO A 353 14.27 -15.74 -11.72
CA PRO A 353 14.56 -15.49 -10.32
C PRO A 353 15.30 -16.67 -9.71
N GLU A 354 16.27 -16.42 -8.82
CA GLU A 354 17.10 -17.49 -8.23
C GLU A 354 16.34 -18.31 -7.17
N HIS A 355 15.65 -17.64 -6.25
CA HIS A 355 15.01 -18.27 -5.09
C HIS A 355 13.53 -17.99 -4.94
N PHE A 356 13.06 -16.79 -5.38
CA PHE A 356 11.70 -16.34 -5.06
C PHE A 356 10.89 -16.02 -6.33
N THR A 357 9.79 -16.71 -6.50
CA THR A 357 8.77 -16.36 -7.49
C THR A 357 8.02 -15.12 -7.00
N LEU A 358 8.19 -13.97 -7.66
CA LEU A 358 7.72 -12.68 -7.13
C LEU A 358 6.23 -12.42 -7.33
N ARG A 359 5.64 -12.96 -8.40
CA ARG A 359 4.19 -12.93 -8.70
C ARG A 359 3.59 -11.52 -8.83
N ARG A 360 4.39 -10.52 -9.22
CA ARG A 360 3.90 -9.19 -9.56
C ARG A 360 3.66 -9.05 -11.03
N LEU A 361 2.74 -8.17 -11.40
CA LEU A 361 2.38 -7.95 -12.79
C LEU A 361 3.39 -7.00 -13.46
N PRO A 362 3.98 -7.39 -14.61
CA PRO A 362 4.80 -6.49 -15.41
C PRO A 362 4.06 -5.23 -15.83
N ALA A 363 4.77 -4.09 -15.94
CA ALA A 363 4.17 -2.83 -16.36
C ALA A 363 4.12 -2.64 -17.88
N ARG A 364 4.87 -3.45 -18.65
CA ARG A 364 4.96 -3.35 -20.10
C ARG A 364 3.95 -4.25 -20.79
N ARG A 365 3.08 -3.68 -21.66
CA ARG A 365 2.05 -4.42 -22.40
C ARG A 365 2.62 -5.53 -23.28
N HIS A 366 3.67 -5.24 -24.03
CA HIS A 366 4.33 -6.19 -24.93
C HIS A 366 4.76 -7.49 -24.23
N ILE A 367 5.13 -7.45 -22.96
CA ILE A 367 5.52 -8.64 -22.19
C ILE A 367 4.37 -9.65 -22.05
N TYR A 368 3.12 -9.19 -22.00
CA TYR A 368 1.94 -10.07 -22.01
C TYR A 368 1.70 -10.69 -23.38
N GLU A 369 2.00 -9.97 -24.46
CA GLU A 369 1.83 -10.48 -25.82
C GLU A 369 2.86 -11.58 -26.16
N CYS A 370 4.13 -11.39 -25.81
CA CYS A 370 5.20 -12.33 -26.16
C CYS A 370 5.43 -13.46 -25.17
N CYS A 371 5.16 -13.24 -23.88
CA CYS A 371 5.72 -14.06 -22.81
C CYS A 371 4.70 -14.57 -21.78
N ALA A 372 3.41 -14.27 -21.92
CA ALA A 372 2.37 -14.69 -20.97
C ALA A 372 2.32 -16.20 -20.70
N SER A 373 2.75 -17.02 -21.67
CA SER A 373 2.81 -18.48 -21.51
C SER A 373 3.85 -18.94 -20.47
N CYS A 374 4.85 -18.08 -20.16
CA CYS A 374 5.88 -18.33 -19.16
C CYS A 374 5.51 -17.83 -17.76
N PHE A 375 4.40 -17.12 -17.63
CA PHE A 375 3.97 -16.52 -16.37
C PHE A 375 3.39 -17.54 -15.40
N VAL A 376 3.70 -17.36 -14.13
CA VAL A 376 3.09 -18.13 -13.03
C VAL A 376 1.63 -17.76 -12.88
N ASP A 377 1.30 -16.46 -12.92
CA ASP A 377 -0.07 -15.97 -12.86
C ASP A 377 -0.56 -15.60 -14.26
N ARG A 378 -1.63 -16.25 -14.71
CA ARG A 378 -2.26 -15.94 -16.00
C ARG A 378 -3.28 -14.81 -15.86
N VAL A 379 -2.79 -13.64 -15.44
CA VAL A 379 -3.58 -12.43 -15.28
C VAL A 379 -3.03 -11.37 -16.20
N ASP A 380 -3.87 -10.82 -17.06
CA ASP A 380 -3.55 -9.67 -17.90
C ASP A 380 -4.27 -8.43 -17.35
N PRO A 381 -3.55 -7.51 -16.68
CA PRO A 381 -4.16 -6.31 -16.10
C PRO A 381 -4.66 -5.33 -17.15
N PHE A 382 -4.28 -5.50 -18.42
CA PHE A 382 -4.69 -4.65 -19.53
C PHE A 382 -5.97 -5.14 -20.25
N ALA A 383 -6.34 -6.41 -20.04
CA ALA A 383 -7.50 -7.02 -20.74
C ALA A 383 -8.84 -6.56 -20.17
N GLU A 384 -8.95 -6.32 -18.87
CA GLU A 384 -10.19 -5.95 -18.19
C GLU A 384 -10.04 -4.56 -17.55
N GLN A 385 -9.96 -3.52 -18.36
CA GLN A 385 -9.94 -2.15 -17.84
C GLN A 385 -11.37 -1.68 -17.56
N ALA A 386 -11.59 -1.14 -16.40
CA ALA A 386 -12.81 -0.47 -15.99
C ALA A 386 -12.48 1.00 -15.67
N PRO A 387 -12.51 1.92 -16.65
CA PRO A 387 -12.19 3.32 -16.42
C PRO A 387 -12.95 3.88 -15.22
N MET A 388 -12.26 4.60 -14.38
CA MET A 388 -12.81 5.16 -13.15
C MET A 388 -12.71 6.68 -13.22
N ASN A 389 -13.89 7.35 -13.14
CA ASN A 389 -13.92 8.78 -12.93
C ASN A 389 -13.57 9.07 -11.47
N SER A 390 -12.27 9.17 -11.17
CA SER A 390 -11.81 9.37 -9.82
C SER A 390 -12.07 10.79 -9.34
N ASN A 391 -12.65 10.91 -8.13
CA ASN A 391 -12.65 12.17 -7.39
C ASN A 391 -11.30 12.32 -6.68
N PRO A 392 -10.45 13.29 -7.09
CA PRO A 392 -9.08 13.41 -6.58
C PRO A 392 -9.02 13.82 -5.10
N HIS A 393 -10.15 14.15 -4.49
CA HIS A 393 -10.24 14.60 -3.10
C HIS A 393 -10.49 13.47 -2.11
N PHE A 394 -10.97 12.31 -2.57
CA PHE A 394 -11.27 11.19 -1.68
C PHE A 394 -10.03 10.74 -0.90
N ARG A 395 -8.87 10.73 -1.55
CA ARG A 395 -7.60 10.34 -0.93
C ARG A 395 -7.24 11.14 0.31
N ASP A 396 -7.51 12.45 0.31
CA ASP A 396 -7.19 13.32 1.44
C ASP A 396 -7.97 12.97 2.71
N PHE A 397 -9.13 12.31 2.57
CA PHE A 397 -9.99 11.91 3.69
C PHE A 397 -9.81 10.47 4.16
N VAL A 398 -9.27 9.58 3.31
CA VAL A 398 -9.16 8.14 3.62
C VAL A 398 -8.51 7.92 4.99
N SER A 399 -7.29 8.41 5.17
CA SER A 399 -6.56 8.18 6.41
C SER A 399 -7.13 8.94 7.62
N PRO A 400 -7.44 10.26 7.52
CA PRO A 400 -7.99 10.98 8.67
C PRO A 400 -9.32 10.42 9.18
N LEU A 401 -10.25 10.12 8.27
CA LEU A 401 -11.55 9.59 8.66
C LEU A 401 -11.45 8.17 9.19
N PHE A 402 -10.69 7.28 8.52
CA PHE A 402 -10.55 5.92 8.99
C PHE A 402 -9.90 5.83 10.38
N VAL A 403 -8.84 6.60 10.61
CA VAL A 403 -8.18 6.66 11.92
C VAL A 403 -9.16 7.15 12.99
N SER A 404 -9.91 8.22 12.71
CA SER A 404 -10.86 8.79 13.68
C SER A 404 -12.05 7.88 13.94
N MET A 405 -12.54 7.19 12.91
CA MET A 405 -13.71 6.33 12.95
C MET A 405 -13.42 4.96 13.57
N ALA A 406 -12.28 4.38 13.24
CA ALA A 406 -11.98 2.97 13.52
C ALA A 406 -10.85 2.79 14.54
N LEU A 407 -9.65 3.39 14.32
CA LEU A 407 -8.55 3.17 15.27
C LEU A 407 -8.78 3.83 16.61
N ASN A 408 -9.16 5.12 16.61
CA ASN A 408 -9.34 5.89 17.85
C ASN A 408 -10.59 5.51 18.63
N GLN A 409 -11.52 4.78 18.02
CA GLN A 409 -12.80 4.37 18.59
C GLN A 409 -13.06 2.86 18.44
N ALA A 410 -11.99 2.04 18.34
CA ALA A 410 -12.14 0.62 18.07
C ALA A 410 -13.05 -0.14 19.06
N PRO A 411 -12.94 0.06 20.37
CA PRO A 411 -13.84 -0.58 21.34
C PRO A 411 -15.30 -0.16 21.13
N GLU A 412 -15.57 1.14 21.01
CA GLU A 412 -16.90 1.70 20.85
C GLU A 412 -17.51 1.30 19.49
N LEU A 413 -16.73 1.36 18.42
CA LEU A 413 -17.14 0.91 17.09
C LEU A 413 -17.62 -0.55 17.12
N ARG A 414 -16.82 -1.43 17.70
CA ARG A 414 -17.12 -2.86 17.80
C ARG A 414 -18.34 -3.13 18.70
N ALA A 415 -18.44 -2.43 19.82
CA ALA A 415 -19.58 -2.58 20.74
C ALA A 415 -20.89 -2.10 20.08
N ALA A 416 -20.87 -0.94 19.40
CA ALA A 416 -22.02 -0.43 18.68
C ALA A 416 -22.44 -1.37 17.54
N TRP A 417 -21.48 -1.87 16.75
CA TRP A 417 -21.76 -2.82 15.68
C TRP A 417 -22.36 -4.12 16.21
N ARG A 418 -21.78 -4.68 17.27
CA ARG A 418 -22.31 -5.89 17.91
C ARG A 418 -23.75 -5.70 18.35
N ARG A 419 -24.07 -4.55 18.96
CA ARG A 419 -25.44 -4.25 19.40
C ARG A 419 -26.41 -4.16 18.22
N ILE A 420 -26.00 -3.56 17.10
CA ILE A 420 -26.81 -3.45 15.88
C ILE A 420 -27.14 -4.83 15.32
N PHE A 421 -26.15 -5.66 15.02
CA PHE A 421 -26.41 -6.92 14.33
C PHE A 421 -27.00 -8.01 15.24
N THR A 422 -26.94 -7.86 16.57
CA THR A 422 -27.65 -8.75 17.51
C THR A 422 -29.08 -8.28 17.81
N HIS A 423 -29.53 -7.16 17.25
CA HIS A 423 -30.91 -6.69 17.42
C HIS A 423 -31.87 -7.70 16.77
N PRO A 424 -33.02 -8.05 17.46
CA PRO A 424 -33.95 -9.06 16.94
C PRO A 424 -34.54 -8.76 15.55
N ALA A 425 -34.64 -7.49 15.20
CA ALA A 425 -35.12 -7.05 13.89
C ALA A 425 -34.04 -6.89 12.84
N TYR A 426 -32.76 -7.24 13.13
CA TYR A 426 -31.69 -7.15 12.17
C TYR A 426 -31.85 -8.24 11.10
N PRO A 427 -31.89 -7.91 9.78
CA PRO A 427 -32.02 -8.91 8.73
C PRO A 427 -30.73 -9.70 8.54
N HIS A 428 -30.80 -11.02 8.66
CA HIS A 428 -29.64 -11.92 8.56
C HIS A 428 -29.36 -12.45 7.14
N GLY A 429 -29.79 -11.73 6.11
CA GLY A 429 -29.76 -12.17 4.72
C GLY A 429 -28.45 -11.91 3.93
N GLY A 430 -27.40 -11.39 4.58
CA GLY A 430 -26.16 -10.96 3.92
C GLY A 430 -26.27 -9.55 3.28
N GLY A 431 -25.16 -8.98 2.93
CA GLY A 431 -25.07 -7.60 2.41
C GLY A 431 -25.06 -6.52 3.49
N ILE A 432 -24.95 -5.27 3.04
CA ILE A 432 -24.98 -4.12 3.96
C ILE A 432 -26.41 -3.72 4.21
N VAL A 433 -26.80 -3.75 5.48
CA VAL A 433 -28.09 -3.28 5.97
C VAL A 433 -27.97 -1.80 6.35
N CYS A 434 -28.87 -0.96 5.83
CA CYS A 434 -28.98 0.46 6.11
C CYS A 434 -30.29 0.78 6.85
N ALA A 435 -30.44 1.98 7.37
CA ALA A 435 -31.66 2.39 8.06
C ALA A 435 -32.94 2.25 7.22
N ALA A 436 -32.84 2.48 5.90
CA ALA A 436 -33.97 2.34 4.97
C ALA A 436 -34.41 0.88 4.72
N ASP A 437 -33.57 -0.09 5.08
CA ASP A 437 -33.81 -1.51 4.85
C ASP A 437 -34.56 -2.17 6.02
N VAL A 438 -34.81 -1.42 7.11
CA VAL A 438 -35.40 -1.95 8.33
C VAL A 438 -36.68 -1.18 8.70
N THR A 439 -37.66 -1.89 9.26
CA THR A 439 -38.93 -1.29 9.70
C THR A 439 -38.96 -0.95 11.17
N ASP A 440 -38.04 -1.55 11.95
CA ASP A 440 -37.93 -1.26 13.38
C ASP A 440 -37.33 0.14 13.60
N PRO A 441 -38.01 1.06 14.31
CA PRO A 441 -37.56 2.45 14.42
C PRO A 441 -36.37 2.64 15.35
N GLU A 442 -36.08 1.69 16.25
CA GLU A 442 -34.90 1.73 17.11
C GLU A 442 -33.67 1.30 16.32
N LEU A 443 -33.78 0.20 15.61
CA LEU A 443 -32.70 -0.30 14.74
C LEU A 443 -32.39 0.71 13.63
N ALA A 444 -33.41 1.31 12.99
CA ALA A 444 -33.21 2.35 11.99
C ALA A 444 -32.40 3.54 12.53
N ARG A 445 -32.72 4.05 13.71
CA ARG A 445 -31.95 5.13 14.37
C ARG A 445 -30.53 4.74 14.71
N TRP A 446 -30.29 3.46 15.11
CA TRP A 446 -28.94 2.99 15.37
C TRP A 446 -28.11 2.90 14.08
N LEU A 447 -28.69 2.42 13.00
CA LEU A 447 -28.04 2.36 11.69
C LEU A 447 -27.74 3.76 11.14
N GLU A 448 -28.68 4.72 11.26
CA GLU A 448 -28.44 6.13 10.90
C GLU A 448 -27.28 6.72 11.72
N ALA A 449 -27.27 6.50 13.04
CA ALA A 449 -26.20 6.99 13.90
C ALA A 449 -24.85 6.31 13.57
N PHE A 450 -24.88 5.00 13.29
CA PHE A 450 -23.68 4.23 12.93
C PHE A 450 -23.10 4.68 11.60
N ASP A 451 -23.93 4.96 10.59
CA ASP A 451 -23.50 5.33 9.24
C ASP A 451 -23.23 6.85 9.06
N ALA A 452 -23.58 7.66 10.06
CA ALA A 452 -23.38 9.12 9.97
C ALA A 452 -21.93 9.51 9.73
N LEU A 453 -21.73 10.56 8.92
CA LEU A 453 -20.45 11.20 8.70
C LEU A 453 -20.43 12.58 9.37
N PRO A 454 -19.27 13.09 9.81
CA PRO A 454 -19.18 14.36 10.51
C PRO A 454 -19.41 15.55 9.58
N THR A 455 -19.87 16.65 10.17
CA THR A 455 -19.83 17.97 9.57
C THR A 455 -18.60 18.73 10.07
N LEU A 456 -17.97 19.51 9.20
CA LEU A 456 -16.79 20.31 9.52
C LEU A 456 -17.07 21.79 9.21
N PRO A 457 -16.51 22.74 9.99
CA PRO A 457 -16.64 24.15 9.65
C PRO A 457 -15.86 24.46 8.37
N GLY A 458 -16.48 25.14 7.43
CA GLY A 458 -15.89 25.64 6.20
C GLY A 458 -15.15 26.96 6.41
N ALA A 459 -14.34 27.32 5.41
CA ALA A 459 -13.52 28.52 5.40
C ALA A 459 -14.31 29.83 5.43
N ASP A 460 -15.49 29.82 4.88
CA ASP A 460 -16.44 30.94 4.74
C ASP A 460 -17.50 30.96 5.86
N GLY A 461 -17.30 30.21 6.93
CA GLY A 461 -18.30 30.01 7.98
C GLY A 461 -19.42 29.02 7.59
N ALA A 462 -19.37 28.46 6.38
CA ALA A 462 -20.29 27.42 5.96
C ALA A 462 -19.98 26.11 6.70
N VAL A 463 -20.96 25.25 6.82
CA VAL A 463 -20.80 23.89 7.33
C VAL A 463 -20.56 22.97 6.12
N ILE A 464 -19.47 22.19 6.15
CA ILE A 464 -19.21 21.14 5.17
C ILE A 464 -19.71 19.83 5.75
N ASP A 465 -20.73 19.26 5.14
CA ASP A 465 -21.19 17.92 5.43
C ASP A 465 -20.32 16.90 4.64
N LEU A 466 -19.63 16.05 5.38
CA LEU A 466 -18.78 15.04 4.72
C LEU A 466 -19.59 13.93 4.05
N SER A 467 -20.90 13.83 4.26
CA SER A 467 -21.75 12.94 3.48
C SER A 467 -21.91 13.40 2.02
N GLU A 468 -21.78 14.71 1.77
CA GLU A 468 -21.96 15.35 0.46
C GLU A 468 -20.65 15.65 -0.27
N ILE A 469 -19.53 15.16 0.24
CA ILE A 469 -18.20 15.55 -0.28
C ILE A 469 -17.99 15.18 -1.76
N ALA A 470 -18.67 14.14 -2.23
CA ALA A 470 -18.61 13.71 -3.64
C ALA A 470 -19.19 14.78 -4.60
N GLU A 471 -20.10 15.62 -4.11
CA GLU A 471 -20.80 16.65 -4.87
C GLU A 471 -20.16 18.03 -4.70
N LEU A 472 -19.22 18.16 -3.77
CA LEU A 472 -18.58 19.45 -3.53
C LEU A 472 -17.72 19.89 -4.72
N PRO A 473 -17.80 21.17 -5.14
CA PRO A 473 -16.90 21.71 -6.14
C PRO A 473 -15.44 21.53 -5.73
N THR A 474 -14.58 21.24 -6.71
CA THR A 474 -13.13 21.02 -6.55
C THR A 474 -12.44 22.10 -5.69
N ALA A 475 -12.88 23.35 -5.79
CA ALA A 475 -12.38 24.46 -4.98
C ALA A 475 -12.65 24.31 -3.47
N ARG A 476 -13.77 23.69 -3.08
CA ARG A 476 -14.13 23.46 -1.67
C ARG A 476 -13.45 22.24 -1.06
N ALA A 477 -13.26 21.18 -1.85
CA ALA A 477 -12.59 19.98 -1.37
C ALA A 477 -11.07 20.20 -1.18
N GLY A 478 -10.43 20.98 -2.05
CA GLY A 478 -9.05 21.45 -1.88
C GLY A 478 -8.83 22.33 -0.63
N TRP A 479 -9.93 22.86 -0.06
CA TRP A 479 -9.90 23.64 1.15
C TRP A 479 -9.47 22.86 2.40
N ILE A 480 -9.86 21.60 2.56
CA ILE A 480 -9.43 20.79 3.72
C ILE A 480 -7.91 20.59 3.74
N ARG A 481 -7.29 20.63 2.57
CA ARG A 481 -5.84 20.57 2.41
C ARG A 481 -5.15 21.93 2.66
N ARG A 482 -5.81 23.05 2.34
CA ARG A 482 -5.23 24.41 2.41
C ARG A 482 -5.87 25.30 3.45
N GLY A 483 -7.09 25.05 3.82
CA GLY A 483 -8.00 26.08 4.26
C GLY A 483 -8.24 26.19 5.75
N PHE A 484 -7.72 25.28 6.55
CA PHE A 484 -7.65 25.57 7.96
C PHE A 484 -6.57 26.62 8.28
N THR A 485 -5.58 26.84 7.39
CA THR A 485 -4.46 27.76 7.58
C THR A 485 -4.85 29.22 7.40
N ASP A 486 -5.73 29.56 6.45
CA ASP A 486 -5.92 30.96 6.03
C ASP A 486 -6.97 31.75 6.82
N GLN A 487 -7.68 31.14 7.79
CA GLN A 487 -8.87 31.76 8.37
C GLN A 487 -8.94 31.89 9.89
N GLY A 488 -7.80 31.91 10.58
CA GLY A 488 -7.81 32.21 12.02
C GLY A 488 -8.58 31.19 12.91
N LEU A 489 -9.00 30.06 12.35
CA LEU A 489 -9.48 28.91 13.14
C LEU A 489 -8.31 28.19 13.84
N TRP A 490 -7.12 28.69 13.62
CA TRP A 490 -5.90 28.33 14.33
C TRP A 490 -5.81 29.10 15.63
N SER A 491 -5.67 28.38 16.69
CA SER A 491 -4.77 28.83 17.74
C SER A 491 -3.35 28.46 17.29
N ASP A 492 -2.35 29.29 17.53
CA ASP A 492 -0.92 29.04 17.24
C ASP A 492 -0.36 27.71 17.82
N ARG A 493 -1.21 26.84 18.28
CA ARG A 493 -0.92 25.65 19.08
C ARG A 493 -1.35 24.31 18.44
N GLU A 494 -2.18 24.28 17.40
CA GLU A 494 -2.71 23.01 16.88
C GLU A 494 -2.78 22.95 15.34
N ASN A 495 -2.18 21.90 14.76
CA ASN A 495 -2.20 21.66 13.31
C ASN A 495 -3.65 21.34 12.82
N PRO A 496 -4.14 21.87 11.68
CA PRO A 496 -5.49 21.64 11.16
C PRO A 496 -5.89 20.18 11.04
N LEU A 497 -4.98 19.36 10.56
CA LEU A 497 -5.22 17.93 10.43
C LEU A 497 -5.45 17.28 11.80
N THR A 498 -4.76 17.75 12.83
CA THR A 498 -4.95 17.31 14.22
C THR A 498 -6.33 17.74 14.74
N LEU A 499 -6.73 19.00 14.48
CA LEU A 499 -8.04 19.52 14.86
C LEU A 499 -9.17 18.75 14.15
N MET A 500 -9.03 18.51 12.85
CA MET A 500 -9.98 17.72 12.08
C MET A 500 -10.12 16.31 12.66
N ARG A 501 -9.00 15.61 12.89
CA ARG A 501 -8.99 14.26 13.49
C ARG A 501 -9.66 14.24 14.85
N ARG A 502 -9.39 15.21 15.71
CA ARG A 502 -10.02 15.31 17.02
C ARG A 502 -11.53 15.45 16.91
N ARG A 503 -12.03 16.39 16.11
CA ARG A 503 -13.47 16.60 15.88
C ARG A 503 -14.16 15.36 15.30
N CYS A 504 -13.56 14.73 14.31
CA CYS A 504 -14.07 13.47 13.75
C CYS A 504 -14.09 12.35 14.81
N THR A 505 -13.03 12.24 15.63
CA THR A 505 -12.96 11.23 16.70
C THR A 505 -14.05 11.46 17.75
N GLU A 506 -14.26 12.71 18.19
CA GLU A 506 -15.34 13.09 19.12
C GLU A 506 -16.72 12.79 18.54
N PHE A 507 -16.93 13.11 17.26
CA PHE A 507 -18.18 12.82 16.56
C PHE A 507 -18.48 11.32 16.53
N PHE A 508 -17.57 10.51 16.01
CA PHE A 508 -17.77 9.06 15.91
C PHE A 508 -17.96 8.42 17.30
N GLY A 509 -17.14 8.80 18.28
CA GLY A 509 -17.28 8.31 19.66
C GLY A 509 -18.65 8.65 20.26
N SER A 510 -19.17 9.87 20.04
CA SER A 510 -20.50 10.26 20.47
C SER A 510 -21.60 9.41 19.81
N LYS A 511 -21.50 9.17 18.50
CA LYS A 511 -22.45 8.33 17.75
C LYS A 511 -22.46 6.89 18.25
N TYR A 512 -21.28 6.28 18.43
CA TYR A 512 -21.19 4.89 18.92
C TYR A 512 -21.71 4.76 20.35
N ARG A 513 -21.36 5.67 21.26
CA ARG A 513 -21.91 5.66 22.63
C ARG A 513 -23.42 5.82 22.65
N SER A 514 -24.03 6.65 21.80
CA SER A 514 -25.48 6.78 21.72
C SER A 514 -26.21 5.48 21.34
N ILE A 515 -25.51 4.55 20.66
CA ILE A 515 -26.03 3.21 20.34
C ILE A 515 -25.84 2.28 21.54
N ILE A 516 -24.70 2.35 22.24
CA ILE A 516 -24.31 1.43 23.31
C ILE A 516 -25.13 1.70 24.61
N GLU A 517 -25.35 2.97 24.94
CA GLU A 517 -25.92 3.41 26.22
C GLU A 517 -27.46 3.39 26.28
N ARG A 518 -28.12 3.17 25.18
CA ARG A 518 -29.60 3.08 25.08
C ARG A 518 -30.05 1.63 24.88
#